data_6baa422527460a65ed0da17bfbf3c006
#
_entry.id   6baa422527460a65ed0da17bfbf3c006
#
_cell.length_a   1.000
_cell.length_b   1.000
_cell.length_c   1.000
_cell.angle_alpha   90.00
_cell.angle_beta   90.00
_cell.angle_gamma   90.00
#
_symmetry.space_group_name_H-M   'P 1'
#
loop_
_entity.id
_entity.type
_entity.pdbx_description
1 polymer ?
#
loop_
_entity_poly.entity_id
_entity_poly.type
_entity_poly.pdbx_seq_one_letter_code
_entity_poly.pdbx_strand_id
1 'polypeptide(L)'
;MKIYLVGGAVRDALLGLPVKDRDWVVVGSTPQEMLDAGYQQVGRDFPVFLHPQTHEEYALARTERKSGSGYTGFTCYAAPDVTLEDDLKRRDLTINALAQDDNGEIIDPYNGLGDLQNRLLRHVSPAFGEDPLRVLRVARFAARYAHLGFRIADETLALMREMTHAGELEHLTPERVWKETESALTTRNPQVFFQVLRDCGALRVLFPEIDALFGVPAPARWHPEIDTGIHTLMTLSMAAMLSPQVDVRFATLCHDLGKGLTPPELWPRHHGHGPAGV
;
A
#
# COMPACT_ATOMS: atom_id res chain seq x y z
N MET A 1 9.61 -22.83 20.29
CA MET A 1 8.60 -22.03 19.60
C MET A 1 8.35 -20.74 20.38
N LYS A 2 8.48 -19.57 19.74
CA LYS A 2 8.12 -18.27 20.30
C LYS A 2 7.12 -17.61 19.37
N ILE A 3 6.14 -16.90 19.92
CA ILE A 3 5.04 -16.30 19.15
C ILE A 3 5.02 -14.80 19.41
N TYR A 4 4.84 -14.02 18.35
CA TYR A 4 4.84 -12.56 18.42
C TYR A 4 3.66 -12.00 17.63
N LEU A 5 2.93 -11.07 18.22
CA LEU A 5 2.00 -10.21 17.47
C LEU A 5 2.82 -9.24 16.62
N VAL A 6 2.47 -9.05 15.34
CA VAL A 6 3.32 -8.27 14.42
C VAL A 6 2.53 -7.29 13.55
N GLY A 7 3.25 -6.34 13.00
CA GLY A 7 2.78 -5.53 11.87
C GLY A 7 1.64 -4.58 12.21
N GLY A 8 0.57 -4.68 11.43
CA GLY A 8 -0.56 -3.76 11.48
C GLY A 8 -1.23 -3.66 12.84
N ALA A 9 -1.37 -4.78 13.54
CA ALA A 9 -1.99 -4.82 14.86
C ALA A 9 -1.19 -4.03 15.91
N VAL A 10 0.13 -4.23 15.95
CA VAL A 10 1.03 -3.50 16.87
C VAL A 10 1.04 -2.02 16.54
N ARG A 11 1.20 -1.65 15.28
CA ARG A 11 1.18 -0.26 14.82
C ARG A 11 -0.13 0.44 15.17
N ASP A 12 -1.28 -0.15 14.82
CA ASP A 12 -2.58 0.47 15.03
C ASP A 12 -2.89 0.63 16.52
N ALA A 13 -2.52 -0.36 17.37
CA ALA A 13 -2.62 -0.24 18.83
C ALA A 13 -1.79 0.94 19.38
N LEU A 14 -0.54 1.09 18.92
CA LEU A 14 0.33 2.19 19.32
C LEU A 14 -0.18 3.57 18.84
N LEU A 15 -0.93 3.61 17.73
CA LEU A 15 -1.58 4.83 17.23
C LEU A 15 -2.94 5.11 17.92
N GLY A 16 -3.41 4.23 18.80
CA GLY A 16 -4.75 4.32 19.41
C GLY A 16 -5.89 4.08 18.41
N LEU A 17 -5.61 3.38 17.31
CA LEU A 17 -6.58 3.03 16.30
C LEU A 17 -7.19 1.64 16.58
N PRO A 18 -8.42 1.37 16.12
CA PRO A 18 -9.01 0.03 16.25
C PRO A 18 -8.17 -1.02 15.52
N VAL A 19 -7.79 -2.07 16.24
CA VAL A 19 -7.14 -3.26 15.68
C VAL A 19 -8.21 -4.16 15.09
N LYS A 20 -8.17 -4.39 13.76
CA LYS A 20 -9.14 -5.23 13.06
C LYS A 20 -8.66 -6.67 12.95
N ASP A 21 -7.45 -6.84 12.44
CA ASP A 21 -6.85 -8.15 12.17
C ASP A 21 -5.57 -8.29 12.99
N ARG A 22 -5.30 -9.49 13.45
CA ARG A 22 -4.11 -9.83 14.22
C ARG A 22 -3.30 -10.88 13.46
N ASP A 23 -2.08 -10.49 13.10
CA ASP A 23 -1.12 -11.37 12.46
C ASP A 23 -0.06 -11.79 13.48
N TRP A 24 0.24 -13.09 13.52
CA TRP A 24 1.20 -13.65 14.43
C TRP A 24 2.38 -14.26 13.69
N VAL A 25 3.59 -14.03 14.18
CA VAL A 25 4.80 -14.70 13.68
C VAL A 25 5.28 -15.72 14.69
N VAL A 26 5.57 -16.91 14.19
CA VAL A 26 6.08 -18.03 14.97
C VAL A 26 7.55 -18.25 14.62
N VAL A 27 8.43 -18.16 15.61
CA VAL A 27 9.88 -18.34 15.49
C VAL A 27 10.31 -19.64 16.14
N GLY A 28 11.23 -20.35 15.51
CA GLY A 28 11.81 -21.58 16.05
C GLY A 28 10.83 -22.75 16.05
N SER A 29 10.02 -22.88 14.97
CA SER A 29 9.10 -24.00 14.77
C SER A 29 9.10 -24.45 13.32
N THR A 30 8.54 -25.63 13.08
CA THR A 30 8.36 -26.24 11.76
C THR A 30 6.88 -26.34 11.40
N PRO A 31 6.53 -26.51 10.10
CA PRO A 31 5.16 -26.77 9.70
C PRO A 31 4.54 -27.98 10.42
N GLN A 32 5.33 -29.04 10.62
CA GLN A 32 4.85 -30.23 11.29
C GLN A 32 4.52 -29.99 12.75
N GLU A 33 5.36 -29.25 13.47
CA GLU A 33 5.09 -28.90 14.88
C GLU A 33 3.84 -28.01 15.01
N MET A 34 3.56 -27.13 14.03
CA MET A 34 2.32 -26.36 14.01
C MET A 34 1.09 -27.24 13.82
N LEU A 35 1.16 -28.23 12.89
CA LEU A 35 0.08 -29.20 12.66
C LEU A 35 -0.15 -30.07 13.90
N ASP A 36 0.91 -30.54 14.53
CA ASP A 36 0.86 -31.37 15.75
C ASP A 36 0.27 -30.61 16.94
N ALA A 37 0.44 -29.26 16.95
CA ALA A 37 -0.18 -28.36 17.92
C ALA A 37 -1.65 -28.01 17.58
N GLY A 38 -2.21 -28.59 16.52
CA GLY A 38 -3.61 -28.44 16.13
C GLY A 38 -3.92 -27.22 15.25
N TYR A 39 -2.90 -26.52 14.75
CA TYR A 39 -3.12 -25.44 13.77
C TYR A 39 -3.47 -26.02 12.40
N GLN A 40 -4.29 -25.30 11.64
CA GLN A 40 -4.70 -25.69 10.30
C GLN A 40 -3.90 -24.89 9.26
N GLN A 41 -3.13 -25.57 8.42
CA GLN A 41 -2.40 -24.90 7.33
C GLN A 41 -3.37 -24.38 6.27
N VAL A 42 -3.17 -23.12 5.89
CA VAL A 42 -3.88 -22.41 4.81
C VAL A 42 -2.84 -21.86 3.82
N GLY A 43 -3.17 -21.93 2.52
CA GLY A 43 -2.22 -21.56 1.48
C GLY A 43 -1.25 -22.66 1.08
N ARG A 44 -0.89 -22.71 -0.21
CA ARG A 44 0.01 -23.73 -0.77
C ARG A 44 1.47 -23.28 -0.78
N ASP A 45 1.68 -21.97 -0.96
CA ASP A 45 3.01 -21.42 -1.24
C ASP A 45 3.70 -20.83 0.00
N PHE A 46 2.93 -20.55 1.07
CA PHE A 46 3.45 -19.93 2.29
C PHE A 46 2.98 -20.68 3.54
N PRO A 47 3.85 -20.86 4.54
CA PRO A 47 3.51 -21.55 5.77
C PRO A 47 2.68 -20.66 6.72
N VAL A 48 1.42 -20.42 6.35
CA VAL A 48 0.42 -19.73 7.17
C VAL A 48 -0.55 -20.74 7.75
N PHE A 49 -0.90 -20.58 9.02
CA PHE A 49 -1.72 -21.48 9.79
C PHE A 49 -2.83 -20.71 10.50
N LEU A 50 -4.02 -21.29 10.60
CA LEU A 50 -5.10 -20.77 11.43
C LEU A 50 -5.06 -21.39 12.82
N HIS A 51 -5.19 -20.55 13.83
CA HIS A 51 -5.30 -21.00 15.21
C HIS A 51 -6.61 -21.79 15.41
N PRO A 52 -6.58 -22.96 16.09
CA PRO A 52 -7.72 -23.87 16.15
C PRO A 52 -8.97 -23.30 16.82
N GLN A 53 -8.82 -22.28 17.66
CA GLN A 53 -9.92 -21.69 18.41
C GLN A 53 -10.26 -20.27 17.94
N THR A 54 -9.25 -19.41 17.69
CA THR A 54 -9.48 -17.98 17.35
C THR A 54 -9.57 -17.76 15.85
N HIS A 55 -9.08 -18.71 15.04
CA HIS A 55 -8.94 -18.58 13.57
C HIS A 55 -8.07 -17.41 13.11
N GLU A 56 -7.29 -16.82 14.02
CA GLU A 56 -6.28 -15.83 13.69
C GLU A 56 -5.13 -16.46 12.90
N GLU A 57 -4.49 -15.67 12.05
CA GLU A 57 -3.42 -16.13 11.17
C GLU A 57 -2.06 -16.14 11.88
N TYR A 58 -1.39 -17.29 11.81
CA TYR A 58 -0.05 -17.52 12.32
C TYR A 58 0.87 -17.90 11.16
N ALA A 59 1.92 -17.14 10.94
CA ALA A 59 2.92 -17.43 9.92
C ALA A 59 4.24 -17.85 10.56
N LEU A 60 4.92 -18.85 10.02
CA LEU A 60 6.30 -19.13 10.41
C LEU A 60 7.20 -17.97 9.97
N ALA A 61 8.14 -17.58 10.83
CA ALA A 61 9.17 -16.62 10.48
C ALA A 61 9.89 -17.06 9.20
N ARG A 62 10.07 -16.12 8.26
CA ARG A 62 10.62 -16.44 6.95
C ARG A 62 11.47 -15.33 6.37
N THR A 63 12.37 -15.70 5.49
CA THR A 63 13.03 -14.81 4.55
C THR A 63 12.47 -15.03 3.15
N GLU A 64 12.46 -13.98 2.36
CA GLU A 64 12.03 -14.01 0.96
C GLU A 64 13.21 -13.56 0.09
N ARG A 65 13.47 -14.27 -1.02
CA ARG A 65 14.49 -13.88 -1.99
C ARG A 65 13.87 -13.87 -3.38
N LYS A 66 14.12 -12.80 -4.13
CA LYS A 66 13.73 -12.71 -5.53
C LYS A 66 14.54 -13.72 -6.34
N SER A 67 13.88 -14.69 -6.95
CA SER A 67 14.49 -15.75 -7.79
C SER A 67 14.14 -15.61 -9.27
N GLY A 68 13.31 -14.61 -9.66
CA GLY A 68 12.85 -14.39 -11.03
C GLY A 68 12.07 -13.09 -11.18
N SER A 69 11.54 -12.83 -12.37
CA SER A 69 10.69 -11.66 -12.65
C SER A 69 9.24 -11.93 -12.24
N GLY A 70 8.56 -10.92 -11.69
CA GLY A 70 7.13 -10.98 -11.34
C GLY A 70 6.82 -11.65 -10.00
N TYR A 71 5.52 -11.88 -9.73
CA TYR A 71 4.99 -12.37 -8.44
C TYR A 71 5.42 -13.80 -8.09
N THR A 72 5.62 -14.67 -9.08
CA THR A 72 6.05 -16.07 -8.87
C THR A 72 7.55 -16.22 -8.67
N GLY A 73 8.30 -15.12 -8.72
CA GLY A 73 9.75 -15.10 -8.64
C GLY A 73 10.34 -15.03 -7.21
N PHE A 74 9.56 -15.36 -6.16
CA PHE A 74 10.07 -15.37 -4.79
C PHE A 74 10.27 -16.79 -4.28
N THR A 75 11.44 -17.05 -3.74
CA THR A 75 11.71 -18.25 -2.94
C THR A 75 11.54 -17.88 -1.48
N CYS A 76 10.57 -18.52 -0.82
CA CYS A 76 10.33 -18.39 0.61
C CYS A 76 11.16 -19.45 1.35
N TYR A 77 11.97 -19.02 2.33
CA TYR A 77 12.67 -19.89 3.25
C TYR A 77 12.10 -19.70 4.65
N ALA A 78 11.40 -20.71 5.15
CA ALA A 78 10.83 -20.75 6.48
C ALA A 78 11.36 -21.98 7.22
N ALA A 79 12.25 -21.75 8.16
CA ALA A 79 12.89 -22.80 8.95
C ALA A 79 13.13 -22.29 10.39
N PRO A 80 13.37 -23.18 11.37
CA PRO A 80 13.54 -22.79 12.78
C PRO A 80 14.71 -21.84 13.06
N ASP A 81 15.68 -21.74 12.16
CA ASP A 81 16.83 -20.84 12.23
C ASP A 81 16.53 -19.40 11.80
N VAL A 82 15.38 -19.14 11.16
CA VAL A 82 14.96 -17.78 10.80
C VAL A 82 14.57 -17.02 12.05
N THR A 83 15.23 -15.89 12.27
CA THR A 83 14.98 -15.04 13.43
C THR A 83 13.77 -14.13 13.23
N LEU A 84 13.23 -13.57 14.32
CA LEU A 84 12.21 -12.53 14.25
C LEU A 84 12.70 -11.31 13.47
N GLU A 85 13.95 -10.91 13.69
CA GLU A 85 14.57 -9.78 13.02
C GLU A 85 14.64 -9.98 11.51
N ASP A 86 14.98 -11.18 11.04
CA ASP A 86 14.98 -11.53 9.61
C ASP A 86 13.59 -11.41 8.99
N ASP A 87 12.55 -11.87 9.69
CA ASP A 87 11.15 -11.72 9.22
C ASP A 87 10.72 -10.27 9.17
N LEU A 88 11.07 -9.47 10.18
CA LEU A 88 10.74 -8.05 10.21
C LEU A 88 11.48 -7.26 9.13
N LYS A 89 12.73 -7.64 8.78
CA LYS A 89 13.57 -7.00 7.79
C LYS A 89 12.99 -7.00 6.38
N ARG A 90 12.26 -8.06 6.00
CA ARG A 90 11.65 -8.20 4.67
C ARG A 90 10.36 -7.39 4.49
N ARG A 91 9.83 -6.79 5.57
CA ARG A 91 8.58 -6.02 5.52
C ARG A 91 8.74 -4.71 4.75
N ASP A 92 7.60 -4.10 4.42
CA ASP A 92 7.56 -2.87 3.59
C ASP A 92 8.03 -1.63 4.34
N LEU A 93 7.42 -1.33 5.49
CA LEU A 93 7.65 -0.11 6.27
C LEU A 93 8.10 -0.42 7.68
N THR A 94 8.96 0.43 8.26
CA THR A 94 9.46 0.34 9.63
C THR A 94 8.32 0.27 10.65
N ILE A 95 7.27 1.06 10.45
CA ILE A 95 6.06 1.05 11.29
C ILE A 95 5.26 -0.26 11.23
N ASN A 96 5.50 -1.09 10.22
CA ASN A 96 4.93 -2.44 10.06
C ASN A 96 5.92 -3.53 10.47
N ALA A 97 7.17 -3.17 10.78
CA ALA A 97 8.24 -4.06 11.24
C ALA A 97 8.41 -4.04 12.76
N LEU A 98 7.29 -3.89 13.45
CA LEU A 98 7.18 -3.96 14.92
C LEU A 98 6.61 -5.31 15.32
N ALA A 99 7.09 -5.84 16.43
CA ALA A 99 6.55 -7.03 17.05
C ALA A 99 6.25 -6.77 18.54
N GLN A 100 5.34 -7.56 19.10
CA GLN A 100 5.02 -7.55 20.52
C GLN A 100 5.06 -8.99 21.05
N ASP A 101 5.75 -9.20 22.15
CA ASP A 101 5.82 -10.52 22.80
C ASP A 101 4.58 -10.77 23.70
N ASP A 102 4.56 -11.92 24.34
CA ASP A 102 3.50 -12.35 25.26
C ASP A 102 3.45 -11.53 26.58
N ASN A 103 4.53 -10.82 26.94
CA ASN A 103 4.57 -9.92 28.08
C ASN A 103 4.12 -8.50 27.73
N GLY A 104 3.84 -8.23 26.43
CA GLY A 104 3.48 -6.91 25.93
C GLY A 104 4.69 -6.03 25.59
N GLU A 105 5.91 -6.55 25.64
CA GLU A 105 7.12 -5.80 25.29
C GLU A 105 7.21 -5.62 23.77
N ILE A 106 7.51 -4.39 23.33
CA ILE A 106 7.67 -4.06 21.90
C ILE A 106 9.10 -4.32 21.46
N ILE A 107 9.24 -5.13 20.41
CA ILE A 107 10.49 -5.45 19.74
C ILE A 107 10.57 -4.63 18.46
N ASP A 108 11.54 -3.72 18.39
CA ASP A 108 11.70 -2.73 17.32
C ASP A 108 13.13 -2.67 16.79
N PRO A 109 13.58 -3.62 15.98
CA PRO A 109 14.94 -3.64 15.46
C PRO A 109 15.20 -2.57 14.38
N TYR A 110 14.15 -1.96 13.81
CA TYR A 110 14.26 -1.06 12.65
C TYR A 110 13.76 0.36 12.94
N ASN A 111 13.65 0.75 14.20
CA ASN A 111 13.24 2.09 14.65
C ASN A 111 11.84 2.51 14.18
N GLY A 112 10.92 1.57 14.10
CA GLY A 112 9.52 1.82 13.74
C GLY A 112 8.79 2.69 14.76
N LEU A 113 9.12 2.61 16.05
CA LEU A 113 8.59 3.49 17.11
C LEU A 113 8.99 4.96 16.87
N GLY A 114 10.25 5.20 16.50
CA GLY A 114 10.73 6.53 16.15
C GLY A 114 10.01 7.09 14.93
N ASP A 115 9.81 6.27 13.91
CA ASP A 115 9.07 6.68 12.70
C ASP A 115 7.57 6.90 12.99
N LEU A 116 6.95 6.12 13.88
CA LEU A 116 5.58 6.39 14.36
C LEU A 116 5.47 7.75 15.05
N GLN A 117 6.39 8.06 15.94
CA GLN A 117 6.42 9.34 16.66
C GLN A 117 6.61 10.52 15.70
N ASN A 118 7.50 10.36 14.71
CA ASN A 118 7.82 11.38 13.71
C ASN A 118 6.83 11.40 12.53
N ARG A 119 5.82 10.54 12.54
CA ARG A 119 4.82 10.42 11.46
C ARG A 119 5.46 10.15 10.09
N LEU A 120 6.41 9.21 10.02
CA LEU A 120 7.15 8.85 8.83
C LEU A 120 6.76 7.47 8.30
N LEU A 121 6.60 7.39 6.99
CA LEU A 121 6.50 6.15 6.22
C LEU A 121 7.88 5.89 5.59
N ARG A 122 8.67 5.04 6.24
CA ARG A 122 10.03 4.69 5.85
C ARG A 122 10.11 3.21 5.51
N HIS A 123 10.77 2.85 4.40
CA HIS A 123 11.05 1.46 4.06
C HIS A 123 12.05 0.85 5.06
N VAL A 124 11.91 -0.46 5.31
CA VAL A 124 12.74 -1.16 6.31
C VAL A 124 14.16 -1.38 5.82
N SER A 125 14.33 -1.81 4.58
CA SER A 125 15.60 -2.24 4.02
C SER A 125 15.60 -2.19 2.50
N PRO A 126 16.77 -2.38 1.82
CA PRO A 126 16.82 -2.50 0.36
C PRO A 126 15.95 -3.60 -0.24
N ALA A 127 15.55 -4.61 0.54
CA ALA A 127 14.58 -5.63 0.13
C ALA A 127 13.20 -5.04 -0.24
N PHE A 128 12.94 -3.78 0.08
CA PHE A 128 11.78 -3.04 -0.41
C PHE A 128 11.67 -3.07 -1.93
N GLY A 129 12.78 -2.93 -2.64
CA GLY A 129 12.85 -2.95 -4.11
C GLY A 129 12.53 -4.30 -4.75
N GLU A 130 12.42 -5.38 -3.98
CA GLU A 130 12.13 -6.71 -4.52
C GLU A 130 10.67 -6.89 -4.97
N ASP A 131 9.71 -6.20 -4.35
CA ASP A 131 8.29 -6.25 -4.73
C ASP A 131 7.77 -4.87 -5.14
N PRO A 132 7.52 -4.64 -6.44
CA PRO A 132 7.02 -3.35 -6.94
C PRO A 132 5.64 -2.97 -6.39
N LEU A 133 4.83 -3.92 -5.89
CA LEU A 133 3.57 -3.60 -5.22
C LEU A 133 3.76 -2.72 -3.98
N ARG A 134 4.94 -2.74 -3.38
CA ARG A 134 5.24 -1.91 -2.20
C ARG A 134 5.13 -0.41 -2.48
N VAL A 135 5.34 0.02 -3.73
CA VAL A 135 5.10 1.42 -4.15
C VAL A 135 3.63 1.80 -3.92
N LEU A 136 2.69 0.95 -4.37
CA LEU A 136 1.25 1.19 -4.16
C LEU A 136 0.87 1.06 -2.68
N ARG A 137 1.47 0.10 -1.97
CA ARG A 137 1.24 -0.07 -0.53
C ARG A 137 1.64 1.17 0.27
N VAL A 138 2.80 1.77 -0.02
CA VAL A 138 3.22 3.04 0.61
C VAL A 138 2.25 4.17 0.27
N ALA A 139 1.83 4.31 -0.99
CA ALA A 139 0.83 5.30 -1.40
C ALA A 139 -0.51 5.10 -0.65
N ARG A 140 -0.95 3.86 -0.46
CA ARG A 140 -2.15 3.53 0.31
C ARG A 140 -1.99 3.86 1.80
N PHE A 141 -0.84 3.56 2.40
CA PHE A 141 -0.57 3.95 3.79
C PHE A 141 -0.51 5.47 3.95
N ALA A 142 0.05 6.20 2.98
CA ALA A 142 0.03 7.65 2.97
C ALA A 142 -1.42 8.18 2.94
N ALA A 143 -2.29 7.62 2.10
CA ALA A 143 -3.71 7.97 2.07
C ALA A 143 -4.42 7.62 3.40
N ARG A 144 -4.14 6.44 3.97
CA ARG A 144 -4.74 5.98 5.23
C ARG A 144 -4.40 6.87 6.41
N TYR A 145 -3.15 7.34 6.49
CA TYR A 145 -2.63 8.08 7.64
C TYR A 145 -2.42 9.58 7.37
N ALA A 146 -2.84 10.10 6.22
CA ALA A 146 -2.73 11.52 5.90
C ALA A 146 -3.36 12.42 6.99
N HIS A 147 -4.54 12.05 7.49
CA HIS A 147 -5.25 12.78 8.55
C HIS A 147 -4.52 12.77 9.90
N LEU A 148 -3.55 11.89 10.09
CA LEU A 148 -2.67 11.83 11.27
C LEU A 148 -1.35 12.57 11.05
N GLY A 149 -1.15 13.19 9.88
CA GLY A 149 0.05 13.95 9.54
C GLY A 149 1.25 13.11 9.08
N PHE A 150 1.03 11.85 8.69
CA PHE A 150 2.11 11.03 8.14
C PHE A 150 2.57 11.53 6.77
N ARG A 151 3.87 11.46 6.54
CA ARG A 151 4.55 11.76 5.28
C ARG A 151 5.52 10.65 4.92
N ILE A 152 5.81 10.50 3.65
CA ILE A 152 6.82 9.54 3.18
C ILE A 152 8.21 10.11 3.42
N ALA A 153 9.12 9.29 3.93
CA ALA A 153 10.52 9.66 4.08
C ALA A 153 11.18 9.90 2.71
N ASP A 154 12.04 10.90 2.61
CA ASP A 154 12.61 11.35 1.33
C ASP A 154 13.36 10.21 0.61
N GLU A 155 14.12 9.39 1.35
CA GLU A 155 14.82 8.23 0.81
C GLU A 155 13.87 7.13 0.32
N THR A 156 12.69 6.99 0.94
CA THR A 156 11.68 6.04 0.49
C THR A 156 11.02 6.52 -0.80
N LEU A 157 10.70 7.81 -0.88
CA LEU A 157 10.16 8.39 -2.12
C LEU A 157 11.19 8.33 -3.26
N ALA A 158 12.47 8.54 -2.97
CA ALA A 158 13.55 8.38 -3.95
C ALA A 158 13.63 6.93 -4.47
N LEU A 159 13.59 5.93 -3.58
CA LEU A 159 13.58 4.51 -3.97
C LEU A 159 12.33 4.15 -4.80
N MET A 160 11.16 4.68 -4.46
CA MET A 160 9.94 4.48 -5.25
C MET A 160 10.08 5.04 -6.67
N ARG A 161 10.73 6.20 -6.83
CA ARG A 161 11.06 6.79 -8.15
C ARG A 161 12.02 5.91 -8.95
N GLU A 162 13.07 5.40 -8.30
CA GLU A 162 14.03 4.50 -8.94
C GLU A 162 13.34 3.24 -9.45
N MET A 163 12.50 2.60 -8.64
CA MET A 163 11.74 1.40 -9.05
C MET A 163 10.81 1.70 -10.23
N THR A 164 10.16 2.86 -10.23
CA THR A 164 9.30 3.28 -11.34
C THR A 164 10.09 3.48 -12.63
N HIS A 165 11.23 4.17 -12.56
CA HIS A 165 12.09 4.41 -13.72
C HIS A 165 12.74 3.12 -14.25
N ALA A 166 12.99 2.15 -13.40
CA ALA A 166 13.50 0.83 -13.79
C ALA A 166 12.45 -0.06 -14.48
N GLY A 167 11.19 0.40 -14.61
CA GLY A 167 10.10 -0.35 -15.25
C GLY A 167 9.53 -1.50 -14.41
N GLU A 168 9.86 -1.57 -13.12
CA GLU A 168 9.43 -2.66 -12.24
C GLU A 168 7.90 -2.73 -12.10
N LEU A 169 7.19 -1.60 -12.20
CA LEU A 169 5.74 -1.53 -12.03
C LEU A 169 4.96 -2.10 -13.23
N GLU A 170 5.58 -2.19 -14.40
CA GLU A 170 4.95 -2.74 -15.61
C GLU A 170 4.63 -4.25 -15.48
N HIS A 171 5.27 -4.92 -14.52
CA HIS A 171 5.07 -6.34 -14.25
C HIS A 171 3.97 -6.63 -13.21
N LEU A 172 3.32 -5.59 -12.68
CA LEU A 172 2.21 -5.77 -11.75
C LEU A 172 0.95 -6.24 -12.47
N THR A 173 0.29 -7.26 -11.92
CA THR A 173 -1.01 -7.68 -12.45
C THR A 173 -2.12 -6.69 -12.11
N PRO A 174 -3.10 -6.48 -13.00
CA PRO A 174 -4.20 -5.55 -12.77
C PRO A 174 -4.96 -5.81 -11.45
N GLU A 175 -5.10 -7.07 -11.06
CA GLU A 175 -5.80 -7.46 -9.84
C GLU A 175 -5.06 -7.00 -8.59
N ARG A 176 -3.72 -7.07 -8.59
CA ARG A 176 -2.91 -6.57 -7.47
C ARG A 176 -2.97 -5.05 -7.39
N VAL A 177 -2.89 -4.36 -8.53
CA VAL A 177 -3.04 -2.91 -8.61
C VAL A 177 -4.41 -2.48 -8.10
N TRP A 178 -5.47 -3.15 -8.59
CA TRP A 178 -6.84 -2.85 -8.18
C TRP A 178 -7.08 -3.02 -6.67
N LYS A 179 -6.58 -4.12 -6.09
CA LYS A 179 -6.72 -4.37 -4.65
C LYS A 179 -6.16 -3.25 -3.78
N GLU A 180 -5.00 -2.72 -4.11
CA GLU A 180 -4.40 -1.58 -3.40
C GLU A 180 -5.18 -0.28 -3.66
N THR A 181 -5.64 -0.07 -4.90
CA THR A 181 -6.45 1.08 -5.30
C THR A 181 -7.80 1.10 -4.60
N GLU A 182 -8.53 -0.02 -4.63
CA GLU A 182 -9.80 -0.19 -3.94
C GLU A 182 -9.65 0.10 -2.44
N SER A 183 -8.63 -0.49 -1.82
CA SER A 183 -8.31 -0.23 -0.41
C SER A 183 -7.98 1.24 -0.14
N ALA A 184 -7.29 1.92 -1.05
CA ALA A 184 -7.00 3.35 -0.94
C ALA A 184 -8.28 4.19 -1.06
N LEU A 185 -9.19 3.82 -1.96
CA LEU A 185 -10.48 4.48 -2.14
C LEU A 185 -11.37 4.39 -0.90
N THR A 186 -11.22 3.37 -0.04
CA THR A 186 -11.96 3.29 1.24
C THR A 186 -11.43 4.24 2.31
N THR A 187 -10.26 4.84 2.15
CA THR A 187 -9.65 5.71 3.15
C THR A 187 -10.34 7.07 3.27
N ARG A 188 -10.00 7.81 4.32
CA ARG A 188 -10.48 9.18 4.51
C ARG A 188 -9.92 10.16 3.48
N ASN A 189 -8.71 9.91 2.97
CA ASN A 189 -8.00 10.81 2.07
C ASN A 189 -7.51 10.07 0.80
N PRO A 190 -8.42 9.50 -0.02
CA PRO A 190 -8.04 8.68 -1.18
C PRO A 190 -7.23 9.44 -2.24
N GLN A 191 -7.41 10.76 -2.38
CA GLN A 191 -6.67 11.60 -3.30
C GLN A 191 -5.15 11.57 -3.05
N VAL A 192 -4.73 11.32 -1.80
CA VAL A 192 -3.31 11.24 -1.44
C VAL A 192 -2.63 10.03 -2.11
N PHE A 193 -3.35 8.93 -2.31
CA PHE A 193 -2.84 7.77 -3.04
C PHE A 193 -2.38 8.16 -4.45
N PHE A 194 -3.23 8.82 -5.21
CA PHE A 194 -2.93 9.25 -6.58
C PHE A 194 -1.86 10.35 -6.61
N GLN A 195 -1.86 11.26 -5.62
CA GLN A 195 -0.81 12.26 -5.50
C GLN A 195 0.56 11.62 -5.28
N VAL A 196 0.68 10.65 -4.38
CA VAL A 196 1.94 9.93 -4.13
C VAL A 196 2.40 9.16 -5.37
N LEU A 197 1.48 8.47 -6.06
CA LEU A 197 1.82 7.79 -7.31
C LEU A 197 2.32 8.78 -8.38
N ARG A 198 1.76 9.98 -8.42
CA ARG A 198 2.24 11.04 -9.31
C ARG A 198 3.62 11.51 -8.91
N ASP A 199 3.86 11.76 -7.63
CA ASP A 199 5.15 12.27 -7.11
C ASP A 199 6.32 11.31 -7.36
N CYS A 200 6.06 10.01 -7.45
CA CYS A 200 7.06 9.00 -7.80
C CYS A 200 7.03 8.56 -9.28
N GLY A 201 6.14 9.14 -10.11
CA GLY A 201 6.00 8.81 -11.53
C GLY A 201 5.17 7.56 -11.83
N ALA A 202 4.74 6.84 -10.80
CA ALA A 202 3.96 5.60 -10.94
C ALA A 202 2.55 5.82 -11.53
N LEU A 203 1.97 7.02 -11.34
CA LEU A 203 0.66 7.35 -11.88
C LEU A 203 0.63 7.20 -13.40
N ARG A 204 1.66 7.72 -14.08
CA ARG A 204 1.78 7.63 -15.53
C ARG A 204 1.88 6.20 -16.06
N VAL A 205 2.48 5.31 -15.27
CA VAL A 205 2.65 3.89 -15.65
C VAL A 205 1.37 3.09 -15.43
N LEU A 206 0.71 3.32 -14.28
CA LEU A 206 -0.40 2.48 -13.83
C LEU A 206 -1.78 3.05 -14.20
N PHE A 207 -1.90 4.36 -14.33
CA PHE A 207 -3.14 5.10 -14.59
C PHE A 207 -2.88 6.26 -15.55
N PRO A 208 -2.40 5.99 -16.77
CA PRO A 208 -2.01 7.02 -17.73
C PRO A 208 -3.17 7.98 -18.07
N GLU A 209 -4.42 7.51 -18.05
CA GLU A 209 -5.61 8.34 -18.30
C GLU A 209 -5.82 9.40 -17.20
N ILE A 210 -5.51 9.06 -15.95
CA ILE A 210 -5.58 10.01 -14.84
C ILE A 210 -4.39 10.97 -14.90
N ASP A 211 -3.19 10.46 -15.19
CA ASP A 211 -1.99 11.30 -15.32
C ASP A 211 -2.14 12.34 -16.45
N ALA A 212 -2.79 11.96 -17.55
CA ALA A 212 -3.04 12.84 -18.70
C ALA A 212 -3.95 14.04 -18.38
N LEU A 213 -4.67 14.03 -17.26
CA LEU A 213 -5.52 15.17 -16.86
C LEU A 213 -4.72 16.34 -16.28
N PHE A 214 -3.51 16.09 -15.79
CA PHE A 214 -2.67 17.15 -15.24
C PHE A 214 -2.06 17.99 -16.35
N GLY A 215 -2.18 19.31 -16.20
CA GLY A 215 -1.80 20.28 -17.24
C GLY A 215 -2.90 20.55 -18.27
N VAL A 216 -4.04 19.85 -18.21
CA VAL A 216 -5.21 20.12 -19.06
C VAL A 216 -6.05 21.23 -18.43
N PRO A 217 -6.14 22.44 -19.06
CA PRO A 217 -6.85 23.56 -18.47
C PRO A 217 -8.38 23.39 -18.57
N ALA A 218 -9.07 23.77 -17.50
CA ALA A 218 -10.53 23.92 -17.47
C ALA A 218 -10.91 25.40 -17.40
N PRO A 219 -12.17 25.80 -17.80
CA PRO A 219 -12.59 27.20 -17.76
C PRO A 219 -12.57 27.74 -16.34
N ALA A 220 -11.75 28.79 -16.07
CA ALA A 220 -11.55 29.39 -14.75
C ALA A 220 -12.85 29.91 -14.10
N ARG A 221 -13.88 30.23 -14.91
CA ARG A 221 -15.21 30.65 -14.38
C ARG A 221 -15.86 29.54 -13.53
N TRP A 222 -15.65 28.29 -13.87
CA TRP A 222 -16.30 27.13 -13.24
C TRP A 222 -15.33 26.29 -12.41
N HIS A 223 -14.04 26.40 -12.74
CA HIS A 223 -12.95 25.64 -12.15
C HIS A 223 -11.83 26.61 -11.76
N PRO A 224 -11.91 27.23 -10.56
CA PRO A 224 -10.90 28.21 -10.12
C PRO A 224 -9.51 27.59 -9.96
N GLU A 225 -9.42 26.27 -9.75
CA GLU A 225 -8.20 25.48 -9.75
C GLU A 225 -7.54 25.33 -11.13
N ILE A 226 -8.30 25.61 -12.21
CA ILE A 226 -7.91 25.62 -13.64
C ILE A 226 -7.44 24.25 -14.16
N ASP A 227 -6.62 23.51 -13.44
CA ASP A 227 -6.04 22.22 -13.83
C ASP A 227 -7.03 21.06 -13.58
N THR A 228 -7.32 20.28 -14.64
CA THR A 228 -8.29 19.17 -14.56
C THR A 228 -7.81 18.03 -13.66
N GLY A 229 -6.51 17.74 -13.61
CA GLY A 229 -5.96 16.72 -12.71
C GLY A 229 -6.10 17.13 -11.24
N ILE A 230 -5.81 18.41 -10.92
CA ILE A 230 -6.04 18.97 -9.58
C ILE A 230 -7.52 18.92 -9.24
N HIS A 231 -8.41 19.31 -10.16
CA HIS A 231 -9.86 19.23 -10.00
C HIS A 231 -10.29 17.79 -9.67
N THR A 232 -9.80 16.81 -10.39
CA THR A 232 -10.12 15.39 -10.18
C THR A 232 -9.74 14.92 -8.77
N LEU A 233 -8.57 15.31 -8.25
CA LEU A 233 -8.18 14.97 -6.88
C LEU A 233 -9.01 15.71 -5.82
N MET A 234 -9.38 16.97 -6.08
CA MET A 234 -10.26 17.73 -5.17
C MET A 234 -11.66 17.14 -5.12
N THR A 235 -12.24 16.77 -6.26
CA THR A 235 -13.57 16.14 -6.31
C THR A 235 -13.57 14.76 -5.66
N LEU A 236 -12.50 13.96 -5.82
CA LEU A 236 -12.34 12.70 -5.11
C LEU A 236 -12.27 12.89 -3.60
N SER A 237 -11.57 13.92 -3.13
CA SER A 237 -11.52 14.28 -1.70
C SER A 237 -12.92 14.63 -1.17
N MET A 238 -13.70 15.40 -1.93
CA MET A 238 -15.08 15.74 -1.57
C MET A 238 -16.01 14.52 -1.59
N ALA A 239 -15.89 13.65 -2.60
CA ALA A 239 -16.65 12.40 -2.66
C ALA A 239 -16.38 11.52 -1.44
N ALA A 240 -15.12 11.47 -0.96
CA ALA A 240 -14.78 10.70 0.23
C ALA A 240 -15.40 11.25 1.52
N MET A 241 -15.68 12.55 1.58
CA MET A 241 -16.39 13.16 2.71
C MET A 241 -17.91 12.90 2.65
N LEU A 242 -18.47 12.77 1.45
CA LEU A 242 -19.92 12.67 1.22
C LEU A 242 -20.42 11.23 1.17
N SER A 243 -19.58 10.28 0.75
CA SER A 243 -19.99 8.88 0.58
C SER A 243 -18.89 7.91 0.99
N PRO A 244 -19.20 6.83 1.74
CA PRO A 244 -18.29 5.74 2.02
C PRO A 244 -18.20 4.72 0.86
N GLN A 245 -19.06 4.83 -0.16
CA GLN A 245 -19.16 3.84 -1.26
C GLN A 245 -18.00 4.00 -2.24
N VAL A 246 -17.27 2.91 -2.47
CA VAL A 246 -16.12 2.87 -3.38
C VAL A 246 -16.54 3.20 -4.80
N ASP A 247 -17.69 2.70 -5.26
CA ASP A 247 -18.20 2.94 -6.61
C ASP A 247 -18.44 4.42 -6.89
N VAL A 248 -18.99 5.16 -5.91
CA VAL A 248 -19.19 6.62 -6.00
C VAL A 248 -17.85 7.33 -6.12
N ARG A 249 -16.87 6.95 -5.31
CA ARG A 249 -15.53 7.55 -5.31
C ARG A 249 -14.77 7.23 -6.60
N PHE A 250 -14.89 6.00 -7.08
CA PHE A 250 -14.29 5.58 -8.35
C PHE A 250 -14.94 6.29 -9.54
N ALA A 251 -16.27 6.36 -9.59
CA ALA A 251 -16.98 7.13 -10.63
C ALA A 251 -16.57 8.61 -10.61
N THR A 252 -16.40 9.21 -9.41
CA THR A 252 -15.90 10.57 -9.27
C THR A 252 -14.47 10.74 -9.79
N LEU A 253 -13.59 9.76 -9.54
CA LEU A 253 -12.23 9.75 -10.08
C LEU A 253 -12.21 9.73 -11.61
N CYS A 254 -13.17 9.02 -12.22
CA CYS A 254 -13.22 8.81 -13.67
C CYS A 254 -14.07 9.83 -14.44
N HIS A 255 -14.83 10.72 -13.77
CA HIS A 255 -15.87 11.53 -14.41
C HIS A 255 -15.37 12.46 -15.55
N ASP A 256 -14.12 12.87 -15.48
CA ASP A 256 -13.50 13.83 -16.39
C ASP A 256 -12.39 13.25 -17.29
N LEU A 257 -12.20 11.91 -17.32
CA LEU A 257 -11.12 11.27 -18.10
C LEU A 257 -11.10 11.70 -19.56
N GLY A 258 -12.27 11.88 -20.18
CA GLY A 258 -12.37 12.34 -21.57
C GLY A 258 -11.82 13.75 -21.83
N LYS A 259 -11.60 14.58 -20.82
CA LYS A 259 -10.95 15.89 -20.98
C LYS A 259 -9.48 15.75 -21.39
N GLY A 260 -8.81 14.67 -20.95
CA GLY A 260 -7.45 14.35 -21.35
C GLY A 260 -7.29 14.04 -22.83
N LEU A 261 -8.38 13.70 -23.53
CA LEU A 261 -8.39 13.44 -24.97
C LEU A 261 -8.68 14.69 -25.83
N THR A 262 -8.98 15.84 -25.19
CA THR A 262 -9.29 17.07 -25.92
C THR A 262 -8.03 17.66 -26.55
N PRO A 263 -8.00 17.87 -27.88
CA PRO A 263 -6.87 18.53 -28.53
C PRO A 263 -6.57 19.92 -27.93
N PRO A 264 -5.29 20.30 -27.75
CA PRO A 264 -4.90 21.58 -27.14
C PRO A 264 -5.51 22.83 -27.79
N GLU A 265 -5.79 22.76 -29.09
CA GLU A 265 -6.37 23.86 -29.88
C GLU A 265 -7.82 24.21 -29.45
N LEU A 266 -8.48 23.24 -28.79
CA LEU A 266 -9.85 23.41 -28.30
C LEU A 266 -9.93 23.86 -26.84
N TRP A 267 -8.80 23.87 -26.14
CA TRP A 267 -8.75 24.25 -24.74
C TRP A 267 -9.19 25.68 -24.50
N PRO A 268 -9.82 25.97 -23.39
CA PRO A 268 -10.26 25.10 -22.30
C PRO A 268 -11.68 24.49 -22.49
N ARG A 269 -12.12 24.31 -23.72
CA ARG A 269 -13.46 23.81 -24.06
C ARG A 269 -13.36 22.29 -24.32
N HIS A 270 -14.06 21.51 -23.50
CA HIS A 270 -14.02 20.03 -23.55
C HIS A 270 -15.38 19.46 -24.03
N HIS A 271 -15.86 19.93 -25.20
CA HIS A 271 -17.11 19.43 -25.75
C HIS A 271 -17.05 17.92 -26.03
N GLY A 272 -18.05 17.17 -25.53
CA GLY A 272 -18.13 15.73 -25.71
C GLY A 272 -17.20 14.89 -24.82
N HIS A 273 -16.57 15.48 -23.81
CA HIS A 273 -15.68 14.75 -22.89
C HIS A 273 -16.38 13.61 -22.13
N GLY A 274 -17.69 13.74 -21.82
CA GLY A 274 -18.44 12.69 -21.13
C GLY A 274 -18.43 11.38 -21.90
N PRO A 275 -18.95 11.31 -23.16
CA PRO A 275 -18.88 10.11 -23.99
C PRO A 275 -17.45 9.66 -24.32
N ALA A 276 -16.49 10.58 -24.37
CA ALA A 276 -15.09 10.25 -24.68
C ALA A 276 -14.36 9.59 -23.50
N GLY A 277 -14.87 9.73 -22.28
CA GLY A 277 -14.29 9.16 -21.06
C GLY A 277 -14.86 7.81 -20.66
N VAL A 278 -15.70 7.19 -21.52
CA VAL A 278 -16.36 5.89 -21.23
C VAL A 278 -15.60 4.71 -21.88
#